data_95b4789816aa16f519352b4d41bea1e9
#
_entry.id   95b4789816aa16f519352b4d41bea1e9
#
_cell.length_a   1.000
_cell.length_b   1.000
_cell.length_c   1.000
_cell.angle_alpha   90.00
_cell.angle_beta   90.00
_cell.angle_gamma   90.00
#
_symmetry.space_group_name_H-M   'P 1'
#
loop_
_entity.id
_entity.type
_entity.pdbx_description
1 polymer ?
#
loop_
_entity_poly.entity_id
_entity_poly.type
_entity_poly.pdbx_seq_one_letter_code
_entity_poly.pdbx_strand_id
1 'polypeptide(L)'
;GRVVAFRGDDGKVRVFSAYCPHVGADLSVGKVVDNRIQCAFHRWEFNTEGVCEKTGIGDTPPKMACLYQFNVREKFGLVWVFNGAEPWWEIPDYPIPDSELDFFVDYDVPALPVDAWVVCANTPDWQHLRAVHRLDFDFENLFDRIDWTNYSLEYDLNARLQGGAGAALKPRVCIYCTSLFRFYREVMGHRVFS
;
A
#
# COMPACT_ATOMS: atom_id res chain seq x y z
N GLY A 1 3.11 -11.25 -9.13
CA GLY A 1 2.26 -11.38 -10.32
C GLY A 1 1.57 -10.07 -10.64
N ARG A 2 0.95 -9.95 -11.83
CA ARG A 2 0.16 -8.76 -12.19
C ARG A 2 -1.24 -8.88 -11.60
N VAL A 3 -1.80 -7.74 -11.22
CA VAL A 3 -3.17 -7.61 -10.74
C VAL A 3 -3.95 -6.64 -11.62
N VAL A 4 -5.26 -6.79 -11.64
CA VAL A 4 -6.19 -5.84 -12.23
C VAL A 4 -7.08 -5.29 -11.12
N ALA A 5 -7.19 -3.97 -11.04
CA ALA A 5 -8.10 -3.28 -10.13
C ALA A 5 -9.17 -2.55 -10.95
N PHE A 6 -10.40 -2.63 -10.50
CA PHE A 6 -11.51 -1.91 -11.11
C PHE A 6 -12.56 -1.55 -10.06
N ARG A 7 -13.35 -0.52 -10.37
CA ARG A 7 -14.50 -0.11 -9.57
C ARG A 7 -15.77 -0.51 -10.30
N GLY A 8 -16.66 -1.23 -9.62
CA GLY A 8 -17.97 -1.57 -10.15
C GLY A 8 -18.97 -0.40 -10.03
N ASP A 9 -20.16 -0.57 -10.59
CA ASP A 9 -21.24 0.42 -10.52
C ASP A 9 -21.76 0.58 -9.08
N ASP A 10 -21.52 -0.42 -8.23
CA ASP A 10 -21.79 -0.36 -6.78
C ASP A 10 -20.79 0.51 -6.00
N GLY A 11 -19.84 1.13 -6.70
CA GLY A 11 -18.79 1.98 -6.14
C GLY A 11 -17.66 1.24 -5.43
N LYS A 12 -17.69 -0.09 -5.32
CA LYS A 12 -16.66 -0.88 -4.61
C LYS A 12 -15.50 -1.23 -5.52
N VAL A 13 -14.29 -1.12 -4.98
CA VAL A 13 -13.08 -1.58 -5.66
C VAL A 13 -12.88 -3.07 -5.46
N ARG A 14 -12.48 -3.74 -6.53
CA ARG A 14 -12.09 -5.15 -6.55
C ARG A 14 -10.73 -5.31 -7.19
N VAL A 15 -9.95 -6.24 -6.67
CA VAL A 15 -8.63 -6.55 -7.22
C VAL A 15 -8.53 -8.04 -7.44
N PHE A 16 -8.21 -8.42 -8.67
CA PHE A 16 -8.07 -9.81 -9.10
C PHE A 16 -6.70 -10.06 -9.74
N SER A 17 -6.33 -11.34 -9.89
CA SER A 17 -5.28 -11.71 -10.83
C SER A 17 -5.58 -11.16 -12.21
N ALA A 18 -4.58 -10.55 -12.87
CA ALA A 18 -4.78 -9.87 -14.16
C ALA A 18 -5.01 -10.83 -15.33
N TYR A 19 -4.80 -12.13 -15.16
CA TYR A 19 -4.84 -13.08 -16.26
C TYR A 19 -6.14 -13.86 -16.31
N CYS A 20 -6.85 -13.73 -17.45
CA CYS A 20 -8.06 -14.51 -17.72
C CYS A 20 -7.75 -16.00 -17.71
N PRO A 21 -8.44 -16.84 -16.90
CA PRO A 21 -8.17 -18.28 -16.79
C PRO A 21 -8.47 -19.08 -18.06
N HIS A 22 -9.11 -18.49 -19.04
CA HIS A 22 -9.36 -19.13 -20.33
C HIS A 22 -8.05 -19.41 -21.07
N VAL A 23 -7.33 -18.35 -21.47
CA VAL A 23 -6.08 -18.46 -22.26
C VAL A 23 -5.05 -17.38 -21.86
N GLY A 24 -5.13 -16.83 -20.65
CA GLY A 24 -4.13 -15.90 -20.15
C GLY A 24 -4.19 -14.46 -20.65
N ALA A 25 -5.29 -14.07 -21.30
CA ALA A 25 -5.44 -12.68 -21.76
C ALA A 25 -5.42 -11.70 -20.57
N ASP A 26 -4.80 -10.53 -20.78
CA ASP A 26 -4.72 -9.47 -19.78
C ASP A 26 -6.09 -8.80 -19.58
N LEU A 27 -6.63 -8.88 -18.38
CA LEU A 27 -7.94 -8.30 -18.03
C LEU A 27 -7.87 -6.77 -17.89
N SER A 28 -6.67 -6.18 -17.77
CA SER A 28 -6.53 -4.71 -17.68
C SER A 28 -6.97 -3.98 -18.96
N VAL A 29 -6.99 -4.68 -20.10
CA VAL A 29 -7.52 -4.15 -21.38
C VAL A 29 -8.98 -4.53 -21.60
N GLY A 30 -9.62 -5.14 -20.60
CA GLY A 30 -11.04 -5.47 -20.60
C GLY A 30 -11.91 -4.27 -20.28
N LYS A 31 -13.15 -4.52 -19.95
CA LYS A 31 -14.09 -3.47 -19.50
C LYS A 31 -14.90 -3.92 -18.30
N VAL A 32 -15.37 -2.95 -17.55
CA VAL A 32 -16.33 -3.17 -16.48
C VAL A 32 -17.74 -3.17 -17.07
N VAL A 33 -18.55 -4.14 -16.72
CA VAL A 33 -19.94 -4.29 -17.10
C VAL A 33 -20.75 -4.52 -15.82
N ASP A 34 -21.52 -3.56 -15.40
CA ASP A 34 -22.15 -3.52 -14.07
C ASP A 34 -21.05 -3.67 -12.98
N ASN A 35 -21.07 -4.76 -12.23
CA ASN A 35 -20.07 -5.08 -11.20
C ASN A 35 -19.09 -6.19 -11.63
N ARG A 36 -19.04 -6.54 -12.92
CA ARG A 36 -18.21 -7.60 -13.48
C ARG A 36 -17.06 -7.05 -14.30
N ILE A 37 -15.96 -7.78 -14.37
CA ILE A 37 -14.92 -7.54 -15.35
C ILE A 37 -15.08 -8.46 -16.55
N GLN A 38 -15.17 -7.89 -17.74
CA GLN A 38 -15.27 -8.61 -18.99
C GLN A 38 -13.93 -8.65 -19.71
N CYS A 39 -13.45 -9.85 -20.01
CA CYS A 39 -12.26 -10.07 -20.83
C CYS A 39 -12.44 -9.51 -22.23
N ALA A 40 -11.46 -8.73 -22.72
CA ALA A 40 -11.50 -8.15 -24.05
C ALA A 40 -11.42 -9.21 -25.17
N PHE A 41 -10.80 -10.37 -24.91
CA PHE A 41 -10.53 -11.37 -25.94
C PHE A 41 -11.78 -12.20 -26.29
N HIS A 42 -12.29 -13.01 -25.32
CA HIS A 42 -13.43 -13.91 -25.58
C HIS A 42 -14.70 -13.52 -24.82
N ARG A 43 -14.76 -12.32 -24.26
CA ARG A 43 -15.93 -11.76 -23.58
C ARG A 43 -16.40 -12.57 -22.35
N TRP A 44 -15.52 -13.32 -21.71
CA TRP A 44 -15.84 -13.94 -20.43
C TRP A 44 -16.05 -12.86 -19.39
N GLU A 45 -17.14 -12.98 -18.62
CA GLU A 45 -17.49 -12.04 -17.54
C GLU A 45 -17.33 -12.71 -16.18
N PHE A 46 -16.55 -12.06 -15.33
CA PHE A 46 -16.28 -12.51 -13.97
C PHE A 46 -17.00 -11.62 -12.96
N ASN A 47 -17.74 -12.25 -12.06
CA ASN A 47 -18.52 -11.55 -11.05
C ASN A 47 -17.66 -10.96 -9.91
N THR A 48 -18.33 -10.47 -8.87
CA THR A 48 -17.70 -9.81 -7.72
C THR A 48 -16.81 -10.73 -6.89
N GLU A 49 -16.99 -12.03 -6.98
CA GLU A 49 -16.20 -13.08 -6.33
C GLU A 49 -15.13 -13.68 -7.29
N GLY A 50 -15.02 -13.17 -8.51
CA GLY A 50 -14.07 -13.66 -9.51
C GLY A 50 -14.55 -14.92 -10.26
N VAL A 51 -15.78 -15.37 -10.07
CA VAL A 51 -16.33 -16.53 -10.77
C VAL A 51 -16.81 -16.13 -12.16
N CYS A 52 -16.47 -16.91 -13.19
CA CYS A 52 -16.99 -16.67 -14.53
C CYS A 52 -18.49 -17.05 -14.60
N GLU A 53 -19.32 -16.08 -14.93
CA GLU A 53 -20.78 -16.28 -15.05
C GLU A 53 -21.25 -16.36 -16.51
N LYS A 54 -20.49 -15.76 -17.43
CA LYS A 54 -20.85 -15.70 -18.84
C LYS A 54 -19.64 -15.91 -19.73
N THR A 55 -19.88 -16.58 -20.84
CA THR A 55 -18.92 -16.68 -21.96
C THR A 55 -19.39 -15.82 -23.13
N GLY A 56 -18.49 -15.52 -24.04
CA GLY A 56 -18.85 -14.70 -25.22
C GLY A 56 -19.80 -15.39 -26.21
N ILE A 57 -19.98 -16.69 -26.12
CA ILE A 57 -20.88 -17.48 -26.99
C ILE A 57 -22.11 -18.01 -26.26
N GLY A 58 -22.23 -17.73 -24.96
CA GLY A 58 -23.40 -18.10 -24.17
C GLY A 58 -23.44 -19.55 -23.69
N ASP A 59 -22.35 -20.30 -23.81
CA ASP A 59 -22.22 -21.64 -23.23
C ASP A 59 -21.98 -21.56 -21.71
N THR A 60 -22.11 -22.71 -21.05
CA THR A 60 -21.88 -22.80 -19.60
C THR A 60 -20.40 -22.66 -19.28
N PRO A 61 -19.97 -21.67 -18.44
CA PRO A 61 -18.58 -21.55 -18.06
C PRO A 61 -18.06 -22.79 -17.31
N PRO A 62 -16.79 -23.16 -17.50
CA PRO A 62 -16.18 -24.23 -16.71
C PRO A 62 -16.17 -23.85 -15.21
N LYS A 63 -16.45 -24.81 -14.33
CA LYS A 63 -16.47 -24.61 -12.87
C LYS A 63 -15.14 -24.07 -12.31
N MET A 64 -14.03 -24.35 -12.98
CA MET A 64 -12.70 -23.91 -12.61
C MET A 64 -12.36 -22.50 -13.14
N ALA A 65 -13.26 -21.86 -13.87
CA ALA A 65 -13.05 -20.53 -14.43
C ALA A 65 -13.24 -19.44 -13.37
N CYS A 66 -12.25 -19.34 -12.50
CA CYS A 66 -12.23 -18.39 -11.39
C CYS A 66 -10.95 -17.56 -11.41
N LEU A 67 -11.07 -16.29 -11.05
CA LEU A 67 -9.95 -15.38 -10.78
C LEU A 67 -9.59 -15.47 -9.29
N TYR A 68 -8.31 -15.37 -8.98
CA TYR A 68 -7.89 -15.15 -7.60
C TYR A 68 -8.26 -13.74 -7.19
N GLN A 69 -9.03 -13.62 -6.11
CA GLN A 69 -9.46 -12.36 -5.51
C GLN A 69 -8.54 -11.98 -4.36
N PHE A 70 -8.11 -10.73 -4.34
CA PHE A 70 -7.32 -10.18 -3.25
C PHE A 70 -8.22 -9.48 -2.24
N ASN A 71 -7.84 -9.51 -0.96
CA ASN A 71 -8.45 -8.67 0.06
C ASN A 71 -8.15 -7.20 -0.21
N VAL A 72 -9.18 -6.36 -0.17
CA VAL A 72 -9.09 -4.94 -0.51
C VAL A 72 -9.64 -4.08 0.62
N ARG A 73 -8.98 -2.97 0.89
CA ARG A 73 -9.48 -1.86 1.70
C ARG A 73 -9.23 -0.55 0.98
N GLU A 74 -10.14 0.38 1.09
CA GLU A 74 -9.95 1.76 0.64
C GLU A 74 -9.76 2.63 1.86
N LYS A 75 -8.62 3.30 1.95
CA LYS A 75 -8.29 4.18 3.07
C LYS A 75 -7.26 5.22 2.63
N PHE A 76 -7.40 6.45 3.10
CA PHE A 76 -6.48 7.55 2.81
C PHE A 76 -6.32 7.84 1.30
N GLY A 77 -7.40 7.71 0.54
CA GLY A 77 -7.35 7.90 -0.92
C GLY A 77 -6.62 6.80 -1.69
N LEU A 78 -6.20 5.73 -1.03
CA LEU A 78 -5.46 4.61 -1.60
C LEU A 78 -6.29 3.33 -1.59
N VAL A 79 -5.98 2.45 -2.53
CA VAL A 79 -6.48 1.07 -2.57
C VAL A 79 -5.39 0.16 -1.99
N TRP A 80 -5.65 -0.39 -0.82
CA TRP A 80 -4.76 -1.33 -0.14
C TRP A 80 -5.13 -2.76 -0.53
N VAL A 81 -4.13 -3.54 -0.87
CA VAL A 81 -4.31 -4.92 -1.36
C VAL A 81 -3.46 -5.86 -0.53
N PHE A 82 -4.08 -6.89 0.02
CA PHE A 82 -3.38 -7.93 0.76
C PHE A 82 -3.38 -9.25 -0.02
N ASN A 83 -2.20 -9.84 -0.18
CA ASN A 83 -2.03 -11.14 -0.84
C ASN A 83 -2.04 -12.27 0.19
N GLY A 84 -3.22 -12.70 0.59
CA GLY A 84 -3.43 -13.75 1.58
C GLY A 84 -4.90 -13.86 1.97
N ALA A 85 -5.23 -14.89 2.75
CA ALA A 85 -6.60 -15.14 3.20
C ALA A 85 -7.10 -14.05 4.15
N GLU A 86 -6.28 -13.71 5.16
CA GLU A 86 -6.62 -12.72 6.19
C GLU A 86 -5.42 -11.78 6.41
N PRO A 87 -5.64 -10.44 6.45
CA PRO A 87 -4.61 -9.49 6.80
C PRO A 87 -4.11 -9.72 8.23
N TRP A 88 -2.81 -9.61 8.44
CA TRP A 88 -2.19 -9.82 9.76
C TRP A 88 -2.29 -8.60 10.68
N TRP A 89 -2.60 -7.42 10.11
CA TRP A 89 -2.75 -6.17 10.83
C TRP A 89 -3.70 -5.24 10.07
N GLU A 90 -4.36 -4.36 10.80
CA GLU A 90 -5.23 -3.34 10.23
C GLU A 90 -4.40 -2.13 9.79
N ILE A 91 -4.83 -1.46 8.71
CA ILE A 91 -4.20 -0.22 8.26
C ILE A 91 -4.34 0.82 9.38
N PRO A 92 -3.22 1.28 9.96
CA PRO A 92 -3.26 2.14 11.14
C PRO A 92 -3.90 3.49 10.81
N ASP A 93 -4.66 4.02 11.76
CA ASP A 93 -5.21 5.37 11.67
C ASP A 93 -4.14 6.43 11.94
N TYR A 94 -4.39 7.65 11.46
CA TYR A 94 -3.67 8.81 11.95
C TYR A 94 -4.29 9.28 13.28
N PRO A 95 -3.54 9.97 14.14
CA PRO A 95 -4.04 10.42 15.44
C PRO A 95 -4.99 11.62 15.37
N ILE A 96 -5.60 11.84 14.20
CA ILE A 96 -6.63 12.86 13.94
C ILE A 96 -7.73 12.26 13.06
N PRO A 97 -8.95 12.77 13.12
CA PRO A 97 -10.05 12.30 12.28
C PRO A 97 -9.76 12.48 10.78
N ASP A 98 -10.21 11.52 9.97
CA ASP A 98 -10.06 11.58 8.50
C ASP A 98 -10.66 12.83 7.88
N SER A 99 -11.70 13.41 8.51
CA SER A 99 -12.34 14.66 8.08
C SER A 99 -11.45 15.92 8.23
N GLU A 100 -10.36 15.80 8.98
CA GLU A 100 -9.38 16.86 9.20
C GLU A 100 -8.09 16.65 8.38
N LEU A 101 -8.08 15.59 7.54
CA LEU A 101 -6.93 15.21 6.71
C LEU A 101 -7.15 15.66 5.26
N ASP A 102 -6.19 16.40 4.72
CA ASP A 102 -6.06 16.60 3.29
C ASP A 102 -5.04 15.59 2.74
N PHE A 103 -5.44 14.82 1.73
CA PHE A 103 -4.59 13.80 1.12
C PHE A 103 -3.99 14.29 -0.19
N PHE A 104 -2.67 14.16 -0.29
CA PHE A 104 -1.95 14.35 -1.53
C PHE A 104 -1.26 13.03 -1.86
N VAL A 105 -1.53 12.48 -3.04
CA VAL A 105 -0.86 11.27 -3.50
C VAL A 105 0.09 11.66 -4.62
N ASP A 106 1.38 11.45 -4.39
CA ASP A 106 2.40 11.61 -5.40
C ASP A 106 2.59 10.28 -6.14
N TYR A 107 2.21 10.26 -7.41
CA TYR A 107 2.31 9.07 -8.27
C TYR A 107 3.59 9.03 -9.11
N ASP A 108 4.41 10.05 -9.03
CA ASP A 108 5.55 10.23 -9.94
C ASP A 108 6.85 9.64 -9.38
N VAL A 109 6.72 8.66 -8.47
CA VAL A 109 7.86 7.92 -7.97
C VAL A 109 8.22 6.84 -8.98
N PRO A 110 9.42 6.90 -9.59
CA PRO A 110 9.85 5.88 -10.53
C PRO A 110 9.94 4.51 -9.84
N ALA A 111 9.62 3.44 -10.58
CA ALA A 111 9.82 2.09 -10.08
C ALA A 111 11.30 1.87 -9.75
N LEU A 112 11.58 1.60 -8.49
CA LEU A 112 12.93 1.28 -8.02
C LEU A 112 13.19 -0.22 -8.18
N PRO A 113 14.36 -0.66 -8.67
CA PRO A 113 14.71 -2.07 -8.82
C PRO A 113 15.14 -2.70 -7.49
N VAL A 114 14.39 -2.43 -6.42
CA VAL A 114 14.65 -2.93 -5.06
C VAL A 114 13.36 -3.39 -4.43
N ASP A 115 13.45 -4.36 -3.54
CA ASP A 115 12.30 -4.79 -2.75
C ASP A 115 11.87 -3.73 -1.73
N ALA A 116 10.58 -3.62 -1.47
CA ALA A 116 10.01 -2.62 -0.57
C ALA A 116 10.61 -2.67 0.85
N TRP A 117 11.00 -3.86 1.34
CA TRP A 117 11.62 -4.00 2.66
C TRP A 117 12.95 -3.24 2.81
N VAL A 118 13.69 -3.03 1.70
CA VAL A 118 14.95 -2.28 1.73
C VAL A 118 14.71 -0.84 2.13
N VAL A 119 13.63 -0.22 1.63
CA VAL A 119 13.24 1.14 2.01
C VAL A 119 12.87 1.20 3.49
N CYS A 120 12.09 0.23 3.96
CA CYS A 120 11.72 0.15 5.38
C CYS A 120 12.94 -0.08 6.28
N ALA A 121 13.92 -0.89 5.85
CA ALA A 121 15.14 -1.18 6.60
C ALA A 121 16.10 0.01 6.70
N ASN A 122 16.13 0.90 5.73
CA ASN A 122 16.99 2.09 5.76
C ASN A 122 16.62 3.06 6.88
N THR A 123 15.37 3.07 7.31
CA THR A 123 14.88 4.04 8.31
C THR A 123 15.40 3.79 9.71
N PRO A 124 15.44 2.54 10.24
CA PRO A 124 16.07 2.23 11.52
C PRO A 124 17.60 2.04 11.41
N ASP A 125 18.18 2.20 10.23
CA ASP A 125 19.64 2.17 10.07
C ASP A 125 20.25 3.53 10.45
N TRP A 126 20.65 3.63 11.70
CA TRP A 126 21.25 4.84 12.27
C TRP A 126 22.57 5.23 11.61
N GLN A 127 23.34 4.27 11.14
CA GLN A 127 24.58 4.55 10.42
C GLN A 127 24.28 5.21 9.07
N HIS A 128 23.26 4.72 8.37
CA HIS A 128 22.77 5.32 7.14
C HIS A 128 22.27 6.75 7.38
N LEU A 129 21.43 6.96 8.39
CA LEU A 129 20.92 8.29 8.72
C LEU A 129 22.05 9.28 9.03
N ARG A 130 23.10 8.83 9.73
CA ARG A 130 24.24 9.68 10.07
C ARG A 130 25.17 9.92 8.91
N ALA A 131 25.57 8.87 8.19
CA ALA A 131 26.58 8.93 7.14
C ALA A 131 26.05 9.54 5.84
N VAL A 132 24.84 9.16 5.43
CA VAL A 132 24.23 9.57 4.16
C VAL A 132 23.42 10.85 4.33
N HIS A 133 22.53 10.90 5.31
CA HIS A 133 21.65 12.05 5.54
C HIS A 133 22.26 13.12 6.46
N ARG A 134 23.46 12.87 6.99
CA ARG A 134 24.19 13.80 7.89
C ARG A 134 23.34 14.24 9.08
N LEU A 135 22.54 13.32 9.60
CA LEU A 135 21.77 13.56 10.80
C LEU A 135 22.64 13.27 12.03
N ASP A 136 22.56 14.16 13.00
CA ASP A 136 23.15 13.97 14.33
C ASP A 136 22.04 13.77 15.34
N PHE A 137 22.12 12.70 16.12
CA PHE A 137 21.15 12.31 17.13
C PHE A 137 21.80 11.51 18.25
N ASP A 138 21.12 11.47 19.39
CA ASP A 138 21.57 10.75 20.56
C ASP A 138 21.39 9.24 20.36
N PHE A 139 22.49 8.51 20.44
CA PHE A 139 22.53 7.05 20.32
C PHE A 139 22.29 6.31 21.65
N GLU A 140 22.35 7.02 22.79
CA GLU A 140 22.16 6.38 24.08
C GLU A 140 20.72 5.87 24.22
N ASN A 141 20.59 4.60 24.52
CA ASN A 141 19.30 3.93 24.79
C ASN A 141 18.28 4.05 23.65
N LEU A 142 18.75 4.12 22.42
CA LEU A 142 17.88 4.28 21.26
C LEU A 142 16.90 3.11 21.09
N PHE A 143 17.38 1.89 21.31
CA PHE A 143 16.55 0.69 21.23
C PHE A 143 15.52 0.60 22.37
N ASP A 144 15.77 1.20 23.52
CA ASP A 144 14.84 1.24 24.65
C ASP A 144 13.66 2.18 24.41
N ARG A 145 13.74 3.03 23.37
CA ARG A 145 12.73 4.00 22.98
C ARG A 145 11.89 3.55 21.79
N ILE A 146 12.05 2.31 21.34
CA ILE A 146 11.28 1.75 20.23
C ILE A 146 10.12 0.96 20.81
N ASP A 147 8.91 1.35 20.42
CA ASP A 147 7.70 0.61 20.70
C ASP A 147 7.57 -0.53 19.67
N TRP A 148 7.68 -1.76 20.13
CA TRP A 148 7.62 -2.95 19.29
C TRP A 148 6.28 -3.66 19.44
N THR A 149 5.75 -4.12 18.31
CA THR A 149 4.69 -5.11 18.25
C THR A 149 5.12 -6.29 17.39
N ASN A 150 4.25 -7.28 17.21
CA ASN A 150 4.55 -8.39 16.28
C ASN A 150 4.70 -7.96 14.82
N TYR A 151 4.18 -6.79 14.46
CA TYR A 151 4.08 -6.34 13.08
C TYR A 151 4.60 -4.92 12.85
N SER A 152 4.94 -4.19 13.90
CA SER A 152 5.37 -2.80 13.78
C SER A 152 6.48 -2.44 14.75
N LEU A 153 7.19 -1.38 14.39
CA LEU A 153 8.05 -0.63 15.29
C LEU A 153 7.75 0.87 15.12
N GLU A 154 7.74 1.57 16.25
CA GLU A 154 7.51 3.01 16.28
C GLU A 154 8.51 3.69 17.21
N TYR A 155 9.01 4.86 16.81
CA TYR A 155 9.93 5.63 17.62
C TYR A 155 9.92 7.12 17.25
N ASP A 156 10.34 7.95 18.21
CA ASP A 156 10.54 9.37 17.98
C ASP A 156 12.00 9.64 17.60
N LEU A 157 12.23 10.18 16.41
CA LEU A 157 13.55 10.59 15.96
C LEU A 157 13.82 12.02 16.35
N ASN A 158 14.74 12.25 17.30
CA ASN A 158 15.27 13.57 17.61
C ASN A 158 16.59 13.75 16.88
N ALA A 159 16.58 14.43 15.76
CA ALA A 159 17.75 14.62 14.94
C ALA A 159 17.99 16.08 14.58
N ARG A 160 19.26 16.42 14.27
CA ARG A 160 19.68 17.72 13.71
C ARG A 160 20.59 17.47 12.52
N LEU A 161 20.60 18.38 11.56
CA LEU A 161 21.58 18.34 10.49
C LEU A 161 22.98 18.66 11.06
N GLN A 162 23.98 17.86 10.72
CA GLN A 162 25.37 18.08 11.14
C GLN A 162 25.86 19.44 10.62
N GLY A 163 26.45 20.22 11.52
CA GLY A 163 26.97 21.55 11.20
C GLY A 163 25.94 22.63 10.93
N GLY A 164 24.66 22.35 11.13
CA GLY A 164 23.56 23.29 10.86
C GLY A 164 23.04 23.98 12.13
N ALA A 165 22.69 25.27 12.02
CA ALA A 165 21.95 26.02 13.03
C ALA A 165 20.43 25.78 12.93
N GLY A 166 19.99 24.74 12.22
CA GLY A 166 18.59 24.47 11.94
C GLY A 166 17.80 23.93 13.14
N ALA A 167 16.48 24.04 13.08
CA ALA A 167 15.58 23.44 14.04
C ALA A 167 15.76 21.91 14.09
N ALA A 168 15.56 21.33 15.27
CA ALA A 168 15.58 19.88 15.42
C ALA A 168 14.44 19.26 14.61
N LEU A 169 14.76 18.19 13.89
CA LEU A 169 13.77 17.31 13.27
C LEU A 169 13.24 16.36 14.33
N LYS A 170 11.95 16.30 14.52
CA LYS A 170 11.30 15.46 15.53
C LYS A 170 10.15 14.66 14.90
N PRO A 171 10.39 13.88 13.85
CA PRO A 171 9.34 13.02 13.34
C PRO A 171 9.12 11.81 14.26
N ARG A 172 7.89 11.37 14.36
CA ARG A 172 7.57 10.01 14.79
C ARG A 172 7.61 9.11 13.56
N VAL A 173 8.38 8.06 13.66
CA VAL A 173 8.59 7.07 12.61
C VAL A 173 7.80 5.83 12.95
N CYS A 174 7.05 5.30 11.99
CA CYS A 174 6.27 4.10 12.14
C CYS A 174 6.52 3.18 10.94
N ILE A 175 6.89 1.93 11.21
CA ILE A 175 7.12 0.91 10.19
C ILE A 175 6.22 -0.28 10.50
N TYR A 176 5.40 -0.67 9.54
CA TYR A 176 4.51 -1.83 9.64
C TYR A 176 4.97 -2.93 8.69
N CYS A 177 5.44 -4.03 9.24
CA CYS A 177 6.09 -5.11 8.50
C CYS A 177 7.19 -4.56 7.58
N THR A 178 7.15 -4.94 6.31
CA THR A 178 8.11 -4.51 5.28
C THR A 178 7.45 -3.72 4.15
N SER A 179 6.23 -3.26 4.34
CA SER A 179 5.39 -2.72 3.26
C SER A 179 4.78 -1.36 3.53
N LEU A 180 4.78 -0.91 4.76
CA LEU A 180 4.29 0.43 5.10
C LEU A 180 5.32 1.13 5.98
N PHE A 181 5.82 2.22 5.47
CA PHE A 181 6.60 3.20 6.19
C PHE A 181 5.81 4.51 6.24
N ARG A 182 5.67 5.08 7.41
CA ARG A 182 5.10 6.41 7.56
C ARG A 182 5.86 7.19 8.62
N PHE A 183 5.87 8.49 8.46
CA PHE A 183 6.31 9.39 9.51
C PHE A 183 5.39 10.61 9.59
N TYR A 184 5.31 11.21 10.75
CA TYR A 184 4.64 12.48 10.90
C TYR A 184 5.48 13.46 11.70
N ARG A 185 5.31 14.72 11.41
CA ARG A 185 6.00 15.84 12.07
C ARG A 185 5.12 17.05 12.07
N GLU A 186 5.44 18.00 12.92
CA GLU A 186 4.87 19.34 12.87
C GLU A 186 5.75 20.26 12.01
N VAL A 187 5.13 20.95 11.06
CA VAL A 187 5.80 21.93 10.19
C VAL A 187 4.95 23.18 10.17
N MET A 188 5.50 24.30 10.67
CA MET A 188 4.83 25.61 10.71
C MET A 188 3.44 25.58 11.38
N GLY A 189 3.29 24.78 12.44
CA GLY A 189 2.03 24.59 13.15
C GLY A 189 1.03 23.61 12.52
N HIS A 190 1.40 23.00 11.38
CA HIS A 190 0.60 21.98 10.73
C HIS A 190 1.18 20.60 10.98
N ARG A 191 0.31 19.61 11.21
CA ARG A 191 0.72 18.20 11.28
C ARG A 191 0.80 17.64 9.87
N VAL A 192 1.97 17.20 9.49
CA VAL A 192 2.24 16.58 8.18
C VAL A 192 2.49 15.09 8.40
N PHE A 193 1.73 14.27 7.69
CA PHE A 193 1.83 12.81 7.68
C PHE A 193 2.29 12.37 6.29
N SER A 194 3.19 11.40 6.21
CA SER A 194 3.68 10.84 4.94
C SER A 194 4.09 9.38 5.09
#